data_7bee44a60ad1e066c25b4802777f3b6b
#
_entry.id   7bee44a60ad1e066c25b4802777f3b6b
#
_cell.length_a   1.000
_cell.length_b   1.000
_cell.length_c   1.000
_cell.angle_alpha   90.00
_cell.angle_beta   90.00
_cell.angle_gamma   90.00
#
_symmetry.space_group_name_H-M   'P 1'
#
loop_
_entity.id
_entity.type
_entity.pdbx_description
1 polymer ?
#
loop_
_entity_poly.entity_id
_entity_poly.type
_entity_poly.pdbx_seq_one_letter_code
_entity_poly.pdbx_strand_id
1 'polypeptide(L)'
;MFEQTFKNIDDVLWKEAGCTTELDYTEQTSWLLFLKYLDDLEGERALEAELKGESYTFIIDKAHQWSVWAAPKGQDGKLDQNHALTGDDLIDYVNRQLFPYLQGFKQRATSPDTLEYKIGEIFSEIKNRFQSGYSLRDALEYIDELRFRSQQEKHELSHLYEAKIKNMGKARRNGGEYYTPRSLIHAMIQVVKPQIGEKLC
;
A
#
# COMPACT_ATOMS: atom_id res chain seq x y z
N MET A 1 -12.83 -11.24 -6.05
CA MET A 1 -12.90 -9.77 -5.79
C MET A 1 -11.57 -9.11 -6.10
N PHE A 2 -10.47 -9.45 -5.46
CA PHE A 2 -9.15 -8.82 -5.67
C PHE A 2 -8.67 -8.82 -7.12
N GLU A 3 -8.81 -9.94 -7.86
CA GLU A 3 -8.34 -10.06 -9.25
C GLU A 3 -9.00 -9.01 -10.18
N GLN A 4 -10.31 -8.79 -10.04
CA GLN A 4 -11.00 -7.77 -10.82
C GLN A 4 -10.58 -6.35 -10.43
N THR A 5 -10.40 -6.10 -9.13
CA THR A 5 -9.90 -4.80 -8.65
C THR A 5 -8.51 -4.51 -9.19
N PHE A 6 -7.57 -5.47 -9.16
CA PHE A 6 -6.24 -5.30 -9.74
C PHE A 6 -6.29 -5.01 -11.24
N LYS A 7 -7.17 -5.70 -11.96
CA LYS A 7 -7.38 -5.44 -13.39
C LYS A 7 -7.91 -4.03 -13.65
N ASN A 8 -8.89 -3.59 -12.87
CA ASN A 8 -9.43 -2.24 -13.00
C ASN A 8 -8.36 -1.17 -12.72
N ILE A 9 -7.52 -1.39 -11.72
CA ILE A 9 -6.39 -0.49 -11.40
C ILE A 9 -5.38 -0.48 -12.56
N ASP A 10 -5.04 -1.63 -13.12
CA ASP A 10 -4.14 -1.70 -14.28
C ASP A 10 -4.72 -0.99 -15.50
N ASP A 11 -6.04 -1.08 -15.74
CA ASP A 11 -6.73 -0.37 -16.83
C ASP A 11 -6.72 1.17 -16.62
N VAL A 12 -6.74 1.64 -15.38
CA VAL A 12 -6.57 3.07 -15.04
C VAL A 12 -5.12 3.48 -15.30
N LEU A 13 -4.15 2.73 -14.79
CA LEU A 13 -2.72 3.03 -14.93
C LEU A 13 -2.23 2.95 -16.38
N TRP A 14 -2.83 2.09 -17.20
CA TRP A 14 -2.56 2.01 -18.63
C TRP A 14 -2.86 3.33 -19.38
N LYS A 15 -3.86 4.06 -18.92
CA LYS A 15 -4.27 5.37 -19.50
C LYS A 15 -3.50 6.53 -18.88
N GLU A 16 -2.75 6.30 -17.81
CA GLU A 16 -2.05 7.31 -17.05
C GLU A 16 -0.71 7.66 -17.71
N ALA A 17 -0.56 8.91 -18.15
CA ALA A 17 0.61 9.36 -18.90
C ALA A 17 1.94 9.24 -18.12
N GLY A 18 1.88 9.29 -16.80
CA GLY A 18 3.05 9.15 -15.93
C GLY A 18 3.50 7.70 -15.72
N CYS A 19 2.70 6.70 -16.16
CA CYS A 19 2.98 5.28 -16.03
C CYS A 19 3.25 4.66 -17.40
N THR A 20 4.48 4.22 -17.63
CA THR A 20 4.91 3.73 -18.95
C THR A 20 5.38 2.28 -18.96
N THR A 21 5.57 1.69 -17.79
CA THR A 21 6.08 0.33 -17.62
C THR A 21 5.26 -0.47 -16.61
N GLU A 22 5.33 -1.79 -16.70
CA GLU A 22 4.73 -2.71 -15.70
C GLU A 22 5.27 -2.44 -14.28
N LEU A 23 6.52 -1.98 -14.18
CA LEU A 23 7.11 -1.58 -12.90
C LEU A 23 6.39 -0.37 -12.33
N ASP A 24 6.12 0.65 -13.16
CA ASP A 24 5.38 1.83 -12.74
C ASP A 24 3.99 1.43 -12.19
N TYR A 25 3.27 0.55 -12.89
CA TYR A 25 1.94 0.08 -12.45
C TYR A 25 2.02 -0.64 -11.10
N THR A 26 3.04 -1.49 -10.93
CA THR A 26 3.21 -2.21 -9.68
C THR A 26 3.58 -1.27 -8.54
N GLU A 27 4.47 -0.32 -8.78
CA GLU A 27 4.89 0.67 -7.79
C GLU A 27 3.70 1.53 -7.34
N GLN A 28 2.91 2.04 -8.29
CA GLN A 28 1.74 2.86 -7.97
C GLN A 28 0.67 2.07 -7.21
N THR A 29 0.37 0.85 -7.65
CA THR A 29 -0.55 -0.04 -6.93
C THR A 29 -0.06 -0.35 -5.52
N SER A 30 1.27 -0.53 -5.36
CA SER A 30 1.88 -0.93 -4.07
C SER A 30 1.71 0.10 -2.98
N TRP A 31 2.03 1.37 -3.25
CA TRP A 31 1.94 2.39 -2.21
C TRP A 31 0.49 2.69 -1.83
N LEU A 32 -0.43 2.62 -2.78
CA LEU A 32 -1.87 2.76 -2.49
C LEU A 32 -2.38 1.63 -1.59
N LEU A 33 -2.08 0.37 -1.95
CA LEU A 33 -2.44 -0.80 -1.14
C LEU A 33 -1.80 -0.76 0.25
N PHE A 34 -0.54 -0.32 0.34
CA PHE A 34 0.16 -0.23 1.61
C PHE A 34 -0.53 0.76 2.56
N LEU A 35 -0.87 1.95 2.09
CA LEU A 35 -1.53 2.96 2.91
C LEU A 35 -2.94 2.53 3.35
N LYS A 36 -3.69 1.91 2.44
CA LYS A 36 -5.00 1.34 2.76
C LYS A 36 -4.90 0.24 3.81
N TYR A 37 -3.96 -0.71 3.61
CA TYR A 37 -3.74 -1.81 4.55
C TYR A 37 -3.30 -1.30 5.93
N LEU A 38 -2.42 -0.30 5.97
CA LEU A 38 -1.95 0.28 7.22
C LEU A 38 -3.09 0.96 8.00
N ASP A 39 -3.94 1.74 7.32
CA ASP A 39 -5.11 2.39 7.92
C ASP A 39 -6.08 1.35 8.52
N ASP A 40 -6.40 0.30 7.77
CA ASP A 40 -7.25 -0.79 8.25
C ASP A 40 -6.65 -1.50 9.47
N LEU A 41 -5.34 -1.80 9.44
CA LEU A 41 -4.63 -2.47 10.53
C LEU A 41 -4.57 -1.59 11.79
N GLU A 42 -4.31 -0.31 11.65
CA GLU A 42 -4.29 0.63 12.78
C GLU A 42 -5.69 0.80 13.37
N GLY A 43 -6.72 0.85 12.53
CA GLY A 43 -8.11 0.87 12.98
C GLY A 43 -8.50 -0.39 13.77
N GLU A 44 -8.10 -1.58 13.32
CA GLU A 44 -8.31 -2.84 14.06
C GLU A 44 -7.60 -2.80 15.43
N ARG A 45 -6.35 -2.36 15.49
CA ARG A 45 -5.57 -2.24 16.73
C ARG A 45 -6.14 -1.21 17.70
N ALA A 46 -6.60 -0.07 17.18
CA ALA A 46 -7.25 0.96 17.99
C ALA A 46 -8.55 0.44 18.64
N LEU A 47 -9.36 -0.31 17.87
CA LEU A 47 -10.56 -0.94 18.39
C LEU A 47 -10.25 -2.01 19.45
N GLU A 48 -9.23 -2.84 19.22
CA GLU A 48 -8.78 -3.82 20.21
C GLU A 48 -8.29 -3.17 21.51
N ALA A 49 -7.56 -2.07 21.42
CA ALA A 49 -7.10 -1.31 22.58
C ALA A 49 -8.30 -0.71 23.36
N GLU A 50 -9.25 -0.12 22.64
CA GLU A 50 -10.48 0.44 23.24
C GLU A 50 -11.25 -0.64 24.01
N LEU A 51 -11.42 -1.84 23.43
CA LEU A 51 -12.09 -2.97 24.09
C LEU A 51 -11.38 -3.45 25.37
N LYS A 52 -10.06 -3.24 25.45
CA LYS A 52 -9.23 -3.53 26.63
C LYS A 52 -9.15 -2.37 27.63
N GLY A 53 -9.72 -1.22 27.30
CA GLY A 53 -9.60 0.01 28.11
C GLY A 53 -8.22 0.67 28.02
N GLU A 54 -7.47 0.40 26.93
CA GLU A 54 -6.15 0.95 26.64
C GLU A 54 -6.26 2.06 25.57
N SER A 55 -5.23 2.93 25.50
CA SER A 55 -5.11 3.92 24.44
C SER A 55 -4.20 3.40 23.32
N TYR A 56 -4.56 3.65 22.06
CA TYR A 56 -3.73 3.37 20.90
C TYR A 56 -3.15 4.66 20.32
N THR A 57 -1.87 4.63 19.97
CA THR A 57 -1.21 5.75 19.28
C THR A 57 -0.99 5.38 17.82
N PHE A 58 -1.65 6.10 16.92
CA PHE A 58 -1.53 5.87 15.48
C PHE A 58 -0.14 6.27 14.97
N ILE A 59 0.41 5.50 14.06
CA ILE A 59 1.65 5.80 13.33
C ILE A 59 1.40 6.95 12.35
N ILE A 60 0.29 6.86 11.60
CA ILE A 60 -0.13 7.90 10.68
C ILE A 60 -1.04 8.87 11.42
N ASP A 61 -0.69 10.15 11.46
CA ASP A 61 -1.54 11.16 12.07
C ASP A 61 -2.89 11.29 11.34
N LYS A 62 -3.91 11.78 12.07
CA LYS A 62 -5.29 11.81 11.60
C LYS A 62 -5.47 12.49 10.23
N ALA A 63 -4.72 13.55 9.96
CA ALA A 63 -4.85 14.30 8.71
C ALA A 63 -4.39 13.50 7.48
N HIS A 64 -3.49 12.51 7.69
CA HIS A 64 -2.90 11.70 6.64
C HIS A 64 -3.44 10.26 6.60
N GLN A 65 -4.41 9.90 7.46
CA GLN A 65 -5.08 8.60 7.42
C GLN A 65 -5.88 8.43 6.13
N TRP A 66 -5.88 7.21 5.59
CA TRP A 66 -6.61 6.86 4.36
C TRP A 66 -8.08 7.27 4.42
N SER A 67 -8.73 7.00 5.54
CA SER A 67 -10.12 7.33 5.84
C SER A 67 -10.42 8.83 5.83
N VAL A 68 -9.41 9.69 5.83
CA VAL A 68 -9.58 11.15 5.82
C VAL A 68 -9.30 11.74 4.45
N TRP A 69 -8.18 11.41 3.81
CA TRP A 69 -7.82 12.05 2.54
C TRP A 69 -8.22 11.24 1.31
N ALA A 70 -8.11 9.89 1.38
CA ALA A 70 -8.37 9.02 0.24
C ALA A 70 -9.84 8.65 0.11
N ALA A 71 -10.47 8.24 1.19
CA ALA A 71 -11.85 7.76 1.18
C ALA A 71 -12.66 8.28 2.38
N PRO A 72 -12.86 9.63 2.49
CA PRO A 72 -13.74 10.17 3.53
C PRO A 72 -15.15 9.60 3.37
N LYS A 73 -15.75 9.15 4.48
CA LYS A 73 -17.09 8.55 4.48
C LYS A 73 -18.12 9.52 5.04
N GLY A 74 -19.24 9.61 4.33
CA GLY A 74 -20.42 10.29 4.81
C GLY A 74 -21.18 9.47 5.87
N GLN A 75 -22.27 10.03 6.39
CA GLN A 75 -23.11 9.35 7.39
C GLN A 75 -23.74 8.04 6.86
N ASP A 76 -23.88 7.92 5.55
CA ASP A 76 -24.39 6.73 4.87
C ASP A 76 -23.31 5.65 4.62
N GLY A 77 -22.07 5.89 5.07
CA GLY A 77 -20.93 5.00 4.89
C GLY A 77 -20.35 4.97 3.47
N LYS A 78 -20.87 5.80 2.55
CA LYS A 78 -20.34 5.97 1.20
C LYS A 78 -19.31 7.08 1.15
N LEU A 79 -18.59 7.16 0.02
CA LEU A 79 -17.64 8.26 -0.22
C LEU A 79 -18.36 9.61 -0.10
N ASP A 80 -17.84 10.49 0.75
CA ASP A 80 -18.33 11.86 0.87
C ASP A 80 -17.74 12.71 -0.26
N GLN A 81 -18.52 12.88 -1.31
CA GLN A 81 -18.14 13.63 -2.51
C GLN A 81 -17.83 15.12 -2.21
N ASN A 82 -18.34 15.67 -1.12
CA ASN A 82 -18.07 17.07 -0.76
C ASN A 82 -16.70 17.26 -0.09
N HIS A 83 -16.17 16.22 0.54
CA HIS A 83 -14.88 16.24 1.22
C HIS A 83 -13.80 15.45 0.49
N ALA A 84 -14.17 14.61 -0.48
CA ALA A 84 -13.22 13.85 -1.27
C ALA A 84 -12.42 14.76 -2.20
N LEU A 85 -11.11 14.74 -2.07
CA LEU A 85 -10.20 15.43 -2.98
C LEU A 85 -10.27 14.79 -4.37
N THR A 86 -10.21 15.62 -5.42
CA THR A 86 -10.22 15.17 -6.82
C THR A 86 -9.44 16.16 -7.70
N GLY A 87 -9.17 15.78 -8.95
CA GLY A 87 -8.44 16.65 -9.88
C GLY A 87 -7.08 17.12 -9.35
N ASP A 88 -6.73 18.36 -9.64
CA ASP A 88 -5.43 18.93 -9.27
C ASP A 88 -5.22 19.01 -7.76
N ASP A 89 -6.28 19.24 -6.99
CA ASP A 89 -6.19 19.29 -5.52
C ASP A 89 -5.74 17.95 -4.92
N LEU A 90 -6.18 16.84 -5.49
CA LEU A 90 -5.74 15.50 -5.05
C LEU A 90 -4.26 15.25 -5.38
N ILE A 91 -3.82 15.62 -6.59
CA ILE A 91 -2.42 15.49 -7.00
C ILE A 91 -1.52 16.38 -6.14
N ASP A 92 -1.92 17.62 -5.90
CA ASP A 92 -1.18 18.57 -5.05
C ASP A 92 -1.09 18.06 -3.60
N TYR A 93 -2.16 17.54 -3.05
CA TYR A 93 -2.15 16.94 -1.71
C TYR A 93 -1.15 15.79 -1.63
N VAL A 94 -1.21 14.83 -2.56
CA VAL A 94 -0.31 13.68 -2.56
C VAL A 94 1.14 14.12 -2.71
N ASN A 95 1.45 15.00 -3.66
CA ASN A 95 2.82 15.38 -3.96
C ASN A 95 3.44 16.34 -2.94
N ARG A 96 2.65 17.25 -2.38
CA ARG A 96 3.16 18.34 -1.53
C ARG A 96 2.91 18.15 -0.03
N GLN A 97 1.99 17.26 0.34
CA GLN A 97 1.66 17.00 1.74
C GLN A 97 1.92 15.55 2.13
N LEU A 98 1.26 14.57 1.49
CA LEU A 98 1.32 13.17 1.89
C LEU A 98 2.73 12.57 1.72
N PHE A 99 3.31 12.65 0.55
CA PHE A 99 4.64 12.07 0.30
C PHE A 99 5.73 12.71 1.16
N PRO A 100 5.84 14.06 1.25
CA PRO A 100 6.80 14.68 2.18
C PRO A 100 6.59 14.30 3.64
N TYR A 101 5.33 14.15 4.09
CA TYR A 101 5.01 13.68 5.43
C TYR A 101 5.54 12.26 5.68
N LEU A 102 5.28 11.32 4.74
CA LEU A 102 5.74 9.93 4.85
C LEU A 102 7.27 9.81 4.77
N GLN A 103 7.92 10.55 3.88
CA GLN A 103 9.38 10.64 3.79
C GLN A 103 10.01 11.13 5.10
N GLY A 104 9.37 12.08 5.76
CA GLY A 104 9.83 12.64 7.04
C GLY A 104 9.90 11.61 8.18
N PHE A 105 9.27 10.44 8.06
CA PHE A 105 9.36 9.38 9.05
C PHE A 105 10.78 8.85 9.23
N LYS A 106 11.58 8.77 8.16
CA LYS A 106 12.97 8.30 8.23
C LYS A 106 13.82 9.14 9.21
N GLN A 107 13.52 10.44 9.27
CA GLN A 107 14.25 11.37 10.15
C GLN A 107 13.71 11.39 11.59
N ARG A 108 12.42 11.08 11.76
CA ARG A 108 11.75 11.10 13.07
C ARG A 108 11.84 9.76 13.81
N ALA A 109 12.14 8.69 13.11
CA ALA A 109 12.22 7.35 13.67
C ALA A 109 13.38 7.22 14.67
N THR A 110 13.14 6.49 15.76
CA THR A 110 14.13 6.27 16.83
C THR A 110 15.13 5.19 16.49
N SER A 111 14.81 4.28 15.57
CA SER A 111 15.66 3.15 15.16
C SER A 111 15.31 2.71 13.72
N PRO A 112 16.31 2.20 12.95
CA PRO A 112 16.08 1.62 11.63
C PRO A 112 15.15 0.39 11.63
N ASP A 113 14.95 -0.27 12.76
CA ASP A 113 14.08 -1.44 12.88
C ASP A 113 12.61 -1.09 13.07
N THR A 114 12.27 0.19 13.26
CA THR A 114 10.90 0.64 13.47
C THR A 114 10.11 0.66 12.15
N LEU A 115 8.79 0.52 12.25
CA LEU A 115 7.92 0.61 11.09
C LEU A 115 7.95 2.02 10.48
N GLU A 116 8.03 3.05 11.31
CA GLU A 116 8.17 4.44 10.90
C GLU A 116 9.41 4.64 10.01
N TYR A 117 10.57 4.13 10.42
CA TYR A 117 11.79 4.23 9.62
C TYR A 117 11.60 3.57 8.23
N LYS A 118 11.01 2.37 8.20
CA LYS A 118 10.76 1.63 6.97
C LYS A 118 9.75 2.35 6.05
N ILE A 119 8.73 2.97 6.60
CA ILE A 119 7.81 3.83 5.83
C ILE A 119 8.59 4.96 5.18
N GLY A 120 9.40 5.69 5.95
CA GLY A 120 10.19 6.79 5.43
C GLY A 120 11.21 6.35 4.37
N GLU A 121 11.81 5.17 4.53
CA GLU A 121 12.73 4.60 3.56
C GLU A 121 12.03 4.26 2.24
N ILE A 122 10.90 3.55 2.28
CA ILE A 122 10.10 3.18 1.11
C ILE A 122 9.66 4.44 0.36
N PHE A 123 9.05 5.41 1.05
CA PHE A 123 8.55 6.63 0.40
C PHE A 123 9.66 7.60 -0.04
N SER A 124 10.91 7.39 0.39
CA SER A 124 12.06 8.11 -0.17
C SER A 124 12.44 7.64 -1.58
N GLU A 125 12.14 6.38 -1.91
CA GLU A 125 12.44 5.76 -3.21
C GLU A 125 11.27 5.88 -4.21
N ILE A 126 10.02 5.82 -3.71
CA ILE A 126 8.80 5.86 -4.52
C ILE A 126 8.43 7.30 -4.88
N LYS A 127 7.87 7.48 -6.08
CA LYS A 127 7.28 8.74 -6.53
C LYS A 127 5.85 8.52 -7.00
N ASN A 128 4.99 9.48 -6.71
CA ASN A 128 3.69 9.50 -7.36
C ASN A 128 3.86 9.77 -8.86
N ARG A 129 3.32 8.86 -9.69
CA ARG A 129 3.35 8.97 -11.15
C ARG A 129 2.01 9.35 -11.76
N PHE A 130 0.95 9.41 -10.95
CA PHE A 130 -0.31 9.94 -11.42
C PHE A 130 -0.17 11.42 -11.78
N GLN A 131 -0.57 11.77 -12.99
CA GLN A 131 -0.66 13.13 -13.48
C GLN A 131 -2.11 13.62 -13.48
N SER A 132 -3.08 12.70 -13.61
CA SER A 132 -4.49 12.97 -13.52
C SER A 132 -5.04 12.65 -12.14
N GLY A 133 -5.54 13.64 -11.41
CA GLY A 133 -6.22 13.40 -10.14
C GLY A 133 -7.54 12.66 -10.28
N TYR A 134 -8.13 12.65 -11.45
CA TYR A 134 -9.31 11.82 -11.74
C TYR A 134 -8.91 10.34 -11.84
N SER A 135 -7.84 10.02 -12.57
CA SER A 135 -7.29 8.64 -12.62
C SER A 135 -6.87 8.16 -11.23
N LEU A 136 -6.24 9.02 -10.44
CA LEU A 136 -5.89 8.70 -9.07
C LEU A 136 -7.15 8.44 -8.22
N ARG A 137 -8.20 9.26 -8.37
CA ARG A 137 -9.47 9.07 -7.66
C ARG A 137 -10.10 7.72 -7.99
N ASP A 138 -10.16 7.34 -9.26
CA ASP A 138 -10.67 6.04 -9.70
C ASP A 138 -9.87 4.89 -9.05
N ALA A 139 -8.53 4.98 -9.04
CA ALA A 139 -7.69 3.99 -8.39
C ALA A 139 -7.92 3.90 -6.88
N LEU A 140 -8.09 5.05 -6.19
CA LEU A 140 -8.41 5.09 -4.76
C LEU A 140 -9.75 4.42 -4.45
N GLU A 141 -10.78 4.62 -5.27
CA GLU A 141 -12.09 4.01 -5.08
C GLU A 141 -12.02 2.49 -5.23
N TYR A 142 -11.32 1.98 -6.26
CA TYR A 142 -11.11 0.54 -6.41
C TYR A 142 -10.34 -0.08 -5.23
N ILE A 143 -9.35 0.61 -4.69
CA ILE A 143 -8.59 0.11 -3.55
C ILE A 143 -9.40 0.19 -2.27
N ASP A 144 -10.23 1.21 -2.09
CA ASP A 144 -11.07 1.36 -0.90
C ASP A 144 -12.14 0.26 -0.77
N GLU A 145 -12.54 -0.35 -1.88
CA GLU A 145 -13.43 -1.52 -1.87
C GLU A 145 -12.77 -2.78 -1.28
N LEU A 146 -11.44 -2.84 -1.27
CA LEU A 146 -10.71 -3.99 -0.73
C LEU A 146 -10.82 -4.04 0.80
N ARG A 147 -10.95 -5.26 1.31
CA ARG A 147 -11.00 -5.53 2.74
C ARG A 147 -9.94 -6.56 3.09
N PHE A 148 -9.27 -6.35 4.22
CA PHE A 148 -8.14 -7.17 4.69
C PHE A 148 -8.41 -7.77 6.08
N ARG A 149 -9.67 -8.13 6.35
CA ARG A 149 -10.13 -8.56 7.68
C ARG A 149 -9.76 -10.00 8.01
N SER A 150 -9.75 -10.89 7.02
CA SER A 150 -9.46 -12.30 7.23
C SER A 150 -8.07 -12.70 6.77
N GLN A 151 -7.50 -13.76 7.37
CA GLN A 151 -6.25 -14.34 6.90
C GLN A 151 -6.34 -14.85 5.46
N GLN A 152 -7.52 -15.30 5.04
CA GLN A 152 -7.76 -15.74 3.68
C GLN A 152 -7.65 -14.58 2.68
N GLU A 153 -8.23 -13.41 2.98
CA GLU A 153 -8.14 -12.21 2.14
C GLU A 153 -6.69 -11.72 2.04
N LYS A 154 -5.97 -11.69 3.16
CA LYS A 154 -4.52 -11.34 3.20
C LYS A 154 -3.69 -12.31 2.35
N HIS A 155 -4.02 -13.59 2.37
CA HIS A 155 -3.34 -14.61 1.58
C HIS A 155 -3.65 -14.48 0.07
N GLU A 156 -4.92 -14.26 -0.29
CA GLU A 156 -5.34 -14.01 -1.68
C GLU A 156 -4.64 -12.79 -2.27
N LEU A 157 -4.58 -11.67 -1.51
CA LEU A 157 -3.83 -10.48 -1.92
C LEU A 157 -2.36 -10.80 -2.19
N SER A 158 -1.70 -11.53 -1.29
CA SER A 158 -0.30 -11.93 -1.46
C SER A 158 -0.09 -12.72 -2.74
N HIS A 159 -0.97 -13.69 -3.05
CA HIS A 159 -0.87 -14.49 -4.27
C HIS A 159 -1.01 -13.66 -5.55
N LEU A 160 -1.99 -12.74 -5.57
CA LEU A 160 -2.20 -11.88 -6.72
C LEU A 160 -1.03 -10.92 -6.94
N TYR A 161 -0.50 -10.37 -5.84
CA TYR A 161 0.67 -9.50 -5.89
C TYR A 161 1.92 -10.24 -6.39
N GLU A 162 2.14 -11.46 -5.93
CA GLU A 162 3.21 -12.34 -6.44
C GLU A 162 3.05 -12.67 -7.92
N ALA A 163 1.81 -12.92 -8.37
CA ALA A 163 1.53 -13.16 -9.77
C ALA A 163 1.86 -11.93 -10.64
N LYS A 164 1.56 -10.72 -10.15
CA LYS A 164 1.90 -9.46 -10.79
C LYS A 164 3.43 -9.29 -10.91
N ILE A 165 4.18 -9.46 -9.82
CA ILE A 165 5.65 -9.40 -9.82
C ILE A 165 6.26 -10.46 -10.76
N LYS A 166 5.74 -11.68 -10.75
CA LYS A 166 6.21 -12.76 -11.62
C LYS A 166 6.02 -12.44 -13.10
N ASN A 167 4.94 -11.77 -13.46
CA ASN A 167 4.68 -11.36 -14.84
C ASN A 167 5.62 -10.23 -15.28
N MET A 168 5.98 -9.31 -14.40
CA MET A 168 7.02 -8.29 -14.66
C MET A 168 8.36 -8.91 -15.04
N GLY A 169 8.80 -9.95 -14.33
CA GLY A 169 10.05 -10.65 -14.61
C GLY A 169 10.07 -11.34 -15.98
N LYS A 170 8.89 -11.69 -16.53
CA LYS A 170 8.76 -12.27 -17.89
C LYS A 170 8.80 -11.23 -19.01
N ALA A 171 8.46 -9.97 -18.73
CA ALA A 171 8.43 -8.88 -19.70
C ALA A 171 9.84 -8.31 -20.01
N ARG A 172 10.84 -9.15 -20.13
CA ARG A 172 12.21 -9.08 -20.69
C ARG A 172 12.94 -7.72 -20.78
N ARG A 173 12.40 -6.61 -20.32
CA ARG A 173 13.01 -5.28 -20.50
C ARG A 173 13.66 -4.70 -19.25
N ASN A 174 13.32 -5.21 -18.06
CA ASN A 174 13.95 -4.82 -16.80
C ASN A 174 14.81 -6.00 -16.32
N GLY A 175 15.99 -6.17 -16.95
CA GLY A 175 16.90 -7.26 -16.65
C GLY A 175 17.37 -7.22 -15.20
N GLY A 176 17.08 -8.28 -14.46
CA GLY A 176 17.82 -8.61 -13.27
C GLY A 176 17.06 -8.79 -11.96
N GLU A 177 15.82 -8.39 -11.88
CA GLU A 177 15.03 -8.64 -10.66
C GLU A 177 14.36 -10.01 -10.74
N TYR A 178 14.96 -11.00 -10.07
CA TYR A 178 14.44 -12.36 -9.99
C TYR A 178 13.62 -12.53 -8.72
N TYR A 179 12.33 -12.79 -8.89
CA TYR A 179 11.49 -13.26 -7.80
C TYR A 179 11.90 -14.67 -7.39
N THR A 180 12.24 -14.88 -6.12
CA THR A 180 12.57 -16.20 -5.60
C THR A 180 11.28 -17.03 -5.43
N PRO A 181 11.12 -18.16 -6.16
CA PRO A 181 9.91 -18.98 -6.07
C PRO A 181 9.65 -19.45 -4.64
N ARG A 182 8.41 -19.41 -4.19
CA ARG A 182 8.04 -19.89 -2.82
C ARG A 182 8.45 -21.34 -2.57
N SER A 183 8.39 -22.20 -3.59
CA SER A 183 8.85 -23.59 -3.49
C SER A 183 10.32 -23.69 -3.07
N LEU A 184 11.17 -22.79 -3.60
CA LEU A 184 12.58 -22.72 -3.21
C LEU A 184 12.73 -22.20 -1.77
N ILE A 185 12.00 -21.15 -1.41
CA ILE A 185 11.96 -20.61 -0.04
C ILE A 185 11.53 -21.70 0.94
N HIS A 186 10.46 -22.43 0.65
CA HIS A 186 10.01 -23.56 1.47
C HIS A 186 11.06 -24.65 1.61
N ALA A 187 11.75 -25.02 0.53
CA ALA A 187 12.83 -25.99 0.60
C ALA A 187 13.99 -25.49 1.47
N MET A 188 14.37 -24.24 1.35
CA MET A 188 15.41 -23.62 2.20
C MET A 188 15.00 -23.64 3.69
N ILE A 189 13.76 -23.26 4.01
CA ILE A 189 13.23 -23.28 5.38
C ILE A 189 13.22 -24.71 5.94
N GLN A 190 12.85 -25.72 5.14
CA GLN A 190 12.88 -27.11 5.58
C GLN A 190 14.28 -27.64 5.86
N VAL A 191 15.30 -27.17 5.13
CA VAL A 191 16.69 -27.53 5.35
C VAL A 191 17.27 -26.82 6.57
N VAL A 192 17.06 -25.49 6.65
CA VAL A 192 17.64 -24.65 7.72
C VAL A 192 16.93 -24.84 9.05
N LYS A 193 15.62 -25.12 9.04
CA LYS A 193 14.76 -25.29 10.22
C LYS A 193 14.93 -24.16 11.25
N PRO A 194 14.74 -22.90 10.86
CA PRO A 194 14.95 -21.77 11.76
C PRO A 194 14.06 -21.88 13.00
N GLN A 195 14.59 -21.48 14.15
CA GLN A 195 13.88 -21.48 15.43
C GLN A 195 13.32 -20.08 15.73
N ILE A 196 12.26 -20.02 16.50
CA ILE A 196 11.70 -18.74 16.97
C ILE A 196 12.74 -18.01 17.81
N GLY A 197 13.04 -16.75 17.42
CA GLY A 197 14.05 -15.93 18.09
C GLY A 197 15.43 -15.90 17.41
N GLU A 198 15.69 -16.74 16.42
CA GLU A 198 16.90 -16.66 15.59
C GLU A 198 16.82 -15.48 14.61
N LYS A 199 17.97 -14.80 14.42
CA LYS A 199 18.11 -13.77 13.40
C LYS A 199 18.51 -14.43 12.08
N LEU A 200 17.72 -14.22 11.05
CA LEU A 200 18.05 -14.58 9.67
C LEU A 200 18.75 -13.38 9.01
N CYS A 201 19.96 -13.61 8.49
CA CYS A 201 20.74 -12.63 7.71
C CYS A 201 20.51 -12.81 6.21
#